data_13b9010d3735c10a5b659f40facd82ca
#
_entry.id   13b9010d3735c10a5b659f40facd82ca
#
_cell.length_a   1.000
_cell.length_b   1.000
_cell.length_c   1.000
_cell.angle_alpha   90.00
_cell.angle_beta   90.00
_cell.angle_gamma   90.00
#
_symmetry.space_group_name_H-M   'P 1'
#
loop_
_entity.id
_entity.type
_entity.pdbx_description
1 polymer ?
#
loop_
_entity_poly.entity_id
_entity_poly.type
_entity_poly.pdbx_seq_one_letter_code
_entity_poly.pdbx_strand_id
1 'polypeptide(L)'
;EIHQGLFFGQLLSDREIGLHLCAVMLRPTAEALARREEFERTGKLDLGTVRVETKGETGYLSFHHPRYLNAEDDDTLGPQELACDLILMHPGLRMGVLRGDPVEHPKYKGRRIFSAGINLTRLYQGKQSYLFYLTRDMGLVNKLYRGLAAVNAQGMMEFHPQEPEQTLEKPWLAVVDTFAIGGGCQLLLVMDHVIAESGAYFNLPARKEGIIPGCANL
;
A
#
# COMPACT_ATOMS: atom_id res chain seq x y z
N GLU A 1 -13.99 -18.40 -2.82
CA GLU A 1 -13.07 -17.82 -1.82
C GLU A 1 -12.55 -18.85 -0.81
N ILE A 2 -13.40 -19.76 -0.26
CA ILE A 2 -12.93 -20.82 0.67
C ILE A 2 -11.81 -21.66 0.05
N HIS A 3 -11.97 -22.08 -1.22
CA HIS A 3 -10.93 -22.84 -1.91
C HIS A 3 -9.65 -22.03 -2.15
N GLN A 4 -9.77 -20.73 -2.41
CA GLN A 4 -8.60 -19.84 -2.48
C GLN A 4 -7.88 -19.77 -1.13
N GLY A 5 -8.64 -19.62 -0.04
CA GLY A 5 -8.08 -19.61 1.32
C GLY A 5 -7.35 -20.90 1.67
N LEU A 6 -7.93 -22.07 1.35
CA LEU A 6 -7.30 -23.36 1.56
C LEU A 6 -6.02 -23.52 0.71
N PHE A 7 -6.07 -23.11 -0.55
CA PHE A 7 -4.93 -23.18 -1.46
C PHE A 7 -3.76 -22.30 -0.99
N PHE A 8 -4.01 -21.02 -0.73
CA PHE A 8 -2.96 -20.14 -0.25
C PHE A 8 -2.49 -20.48 1.16
N GLY A 9 -3.39 -20.94 2.03
CA GLY A 9 -3.01 -21.45 3.35
C GLY A 9 -2.01 -22.62 3.24
N GLN A 10 -2.22 -23.53 2.31
CA GLN A 10 -1.29 -24.63 2.05
C GLN A 10 0.05 -24.14 1.47
N LEU A 11 0.02 -23.20 0.50
CA LEU A 11 1.24 -22.63 -0.06
C LEU A 11 2.08 -21.89 0.99
N LEU A 12 1.43 -21.07 1.82
CA LEU A 12 2.10 -20.27 2.84
C LEU A 12 2.57 -21.10 4.05
N SER A 13 2.03 -22.30 4.25
CA SER A 13 2.50 -23.21 5.30
C SER A 13 3.83 -23.90 4.95
N ASP A 14 4.16 -24.00 3.67
CA ASP A 14 5.47 -24.46 3.21
C ASP A 14 6.45 -23.28 3.24
N ARG A 15 7.57 -23.45 3.91
CA ARG A 15 8.55 -22.38 4.11
C ARG A 15 9.17 -21.88 2.80
N GLU A 16 9.54 -22.79 1.91
CA GLU A 16 10.21 -22.41 0.66
C GLU A 16 9.23 -21.71 -0.29
N ILE A 17 8.04 -22.30 -0.45
CA ILE A 17 6.99 -21.76 -1.32
C ILE A 17 6.49 -20.42 -0.77
N GLY A 18 6.23 -20.33 0.54
CA GLY A 18 5.76 -19.12 1.18
C GLY A 18 6.76 -17.97 1.06
N LEU A 19 8.04 -18.21 1.33
CA LEU A 19 9.09 -17.21 1.15
C LEU A 19 9.26 -16.82 -0.32
N HIS A 20 9.18 -17.77 -1.25
CA HIS A 20 9.23 -17.48 -2.67
C HIS A 20 8.05 -16.58 -3.10
N LEU A 21 6.84 -16.89 -2.66
CA LEU A 21 5.65 -16.08 -2.94
C LEU A 21 5.80 -14.64 -2.42
N CYS A 22 6.21 -14.49 -1.15
CA CYS A 22 6.46 -13.16 -0.58
C CYS A 22 7.52 -12.38 -1.36
N ALA A 23 8.55 -13.06 -1.83
CA ALA A 23 9.60 -12.45 -2.63
C ALA A 23 9.14 -11.99 -4.02
N VAL A 24 8.39 -12.84 -4.70
CA VAL A 24 7.84 -12.53 -6.04
C VAL A 24 6.89 -11.33 -5.97
N MET A 25 6.15 -11.19 -4.88
CA MET A 25 5.25 -10.05 -4.66
C MET A 25 5.98 -8.71 -4.43
N LEU A 26 7.28 -8.71 -4.18
CA LEU A 26 8.10 -7.48 -4.15
C LEU A 26 8.53 -6.99 -5.54
N ARG A 27 8.19 -7.69 -6.62
CA ARG A 27 8.49 -7.19 -7.98
C ARG A 27 7.65 -5.96 -8.29
N PRO A 28 8.20 -4.99 -9.06
CA PRO A 28 7.38 -3.94 -9.63
C PRO A 28 6.23 -4.55 -10.46
N THR A 29 5.06 -3.92 -10.38
CA THR A 29 3.94 -4.30 -11.24
C THR A 29 4.26 -4.03 -12.70
N ALA A 30 3.68 -4.81 -13.62
CA ALA A 30 3.87 -4.60 -15.05
C ALA A 30 3.43 -3.19 -15.49
N GLU A 31 2.37 -2.66 -14.88
CA GLU A 31 1.88 -1.31 -15.13
C GLU A 31 2.87 -0.25 -14.65
N ALA A 32 3.51 -0.44 -13.50
CA ALA A 32 4.54 0.48 -13.00
C ALA A 32 5.75 0.53 -13.94
N LEU A 33 6.19 -0.61 -14.44
CA LEU A 33 7.26 -0.67 -15.44
C LEU A 33 6.88 0.07 -16.73
N ALA A 34 5.65 -0.09 -17.21
CA ALA A 34 5.16 0.56 -18.43
C ALA A 34 4.99 2.08 -18.25
N ARG A 35 4.66 2.57 -17.05
CA ARG A 35 4.42 4.00 -16.77
C ARG A 35 5.60 4.72 -16.14
N ARG A 36 6.71 4.04 -15.91
CA ARG A 36 7.90 4.59 -15.26
C ARG A 36 8.42 5.85 -15.98
N GLU A 37 8.67 5.76 -17.29
CA GLU A 37 9.20 6.88 -18.08
C GLU A 37 8.23 8.08 -18.10
N GLU A 38 6.91 7.82 -18.17
CA GLU A 38 5.89 8.86 -18.07
C GLU A 38 6.00 9.61 -16.73
N PHE A 39 6.12 8.89 -15.63
CA PHE A 39 6.23 9.48 -14.31
C PHE A 39 7.56 10.23 -14.12
N GLU A 40 8.68 9.67 -14.54
CA GLU A 40 9.99 10.35 -14.50
C GLU A 40 9.98 11.66 -15.29
N ARG A 41 9.30 11.70 -16.44
CA ARG A 41 9.22 12.89 -17.29
C ARG A 41 8.22 13.93 -16.77
N THR A 42 7.06 13.52 -16.25
CA THR A 42 5.97 14.45 -15.88
C THR A 42 6.01 14.86 -14.41
N GLY A 43 6.64 14.03 -13.57
CA GLY A 43 6.67 14.20 -12.12
C GLY A 43 5.32 14.01 -11.44
N LYS A 44 4.27 13.58 -12.16
CA LYS A 44 2.93 13.39 -11.58
C LYS A 44 2.07 12.48 -12.44
N LEU A 45 1.22 11.67 -11.78
CA LEU A 45 0.16 10.89 -12.41
C LEU A 45 -1.10 10.91 -11.54
N ASP A 46 -2.26 10.97 -12.18
CA ASP A 46 -3.56 10.71 -11.57
C ASP A 46 -3.98 9.29 -11.93
N LEU A 47 -4.12 8.44 -10.93
CA LEU A 47 -4.48 7.03 -11.05
C LEU A 47 -5.94 6.77 -10.63
N GLY A 48 -6.76 7.82 -10.60
CA GLY A 48 -8.16 7.77 -10.19
C GLY A 48 -8.31 7.79 -8.66
N THR A 49 -8.06 6.67 -7.99
CA THR A 49 -8.17 6.55 -6.53
C THR A 49 -6.89 6.93 -5.78
N VAL A 50 -5.83 7.21 -6.50
CA VAL A 50 -4.53 7.64 -5.97
C VAL A 50 -3.91 8.68 -6.87
N ARG A 51 -3.22 9.63 -6.30
CA ARG A 51 -2.35 10.57 -7.02
C ARG A 51 -0.91 10.38 -6.58
N VAL A 52 0.00 10.41 -7.52
CA VAL A 52 1.44 10.37 -7.25
C VAL A 52 2.11 11.60 -7.87
N GLU A 53 2.95 12.29 -7.09
CA GLU A 53 3.68 13.47 -7.55
C GLU A 53 5.07 13.55 -6.93
N THR A 54 5.98 14.25 -7.62
CA THR A 54 7.33 14.53 -7.12
C THR A 54 7.46 15.98 -6.69
N LYS A 55 8.15 16.25 -5.58
CA LYS A 55 8.58 17.61 -5.15
C LYS A 55 10.01 17.53 -4.63
N GLY A 56 10.94 18.05 -5.40
CA GLY A 56 12.36 17.86 -5.13
C GLY A 56 12.73 16.37 -5.13
N GLU A 57 13.37 15.90 -4.08
CA GLU A 57 13.76 14.49 -3.92
C GLU A 57 12.71 13.63 -3.19
N THR A 58 11.46 14.13 -3.05
CA THR A 58 10.38 13.46 -2.32
C THR A 58 9.26 13.05 -3.26
N GLY A 59 8.85 11.78 -3.21
CA GLY A 59 7.65 11.26 -3.86
C GLY A 59 6.45 11.31 -2.92
N TYR A 60 5.33 11.84 -3.38
CA TYR A 60 4.08 11.91 -2.62
C TYR A 60 3.07 10.94 -3.21
N LEU A 61 2.61 9.99 -2.41
CA LEU A 61 1.49 9.13 -2.68
C LEU A 61 0.28 9.64 -1.88
N SER A 62 -0.74 10.13 -2.59
CA SER A 62 -1.93 10.71 -1.96
C SER A 62 -3.15 9.84 -2.26
N PHE A 63 -3.79 9.28 -1.24
CA PHE A 63 -5.06 8.59 -1.38
C PHE A 63 -6.15 9.55 -1.83
N HIS A 64 -6.89 9.18 -2.87
CA HIS A 64 -7.93 10.00 -3.50
C HIS A 64 -9.19 9.17 -3.77
N HIS A 65 -9.83 8.68 -2.72
CA HIS A 65 -11.10 7.95 -2.80
C HIS A 65 -12.15 8.61 -1.87
N PRO A 66 -12.54 9.88 -2.17
CA PRO A 66 -13.29 10.71 -1.24
C PRO A 66 -14.68 10.14 -0.90
N ARG A 67 -15.30 9.41 -1.81
CA ARG A 67 -16.62 8.78 -1.61
C ARG A 67 -16.67 7.87 -0.40
N TYR A 68 -15.57 7.17 -0.10
CA TYR A 68 -15.46 6.22 1.00
C TYR A 68 -14.41 6.65 2.03
N LEU A 69 -14.09 7.94 2.09
CA LEU A 69 -13.09 8.49 3.03
C LEU A 69 -11.75 7.77 2.94
N ASN A 70 -11.30 7.53 1.72
CA ASN A 70 -10.07 6.81 1.40
C ASN A 70 -10.02 5.38 1.99
N ALA A 71 -11.18 4.71 2.07
CA ALA A 71 -11.23 3.29 2.39
C ALA A 71 -10.64 2.46 1.25
N GLU A 72 -10.03 1.34 1.62
CA GLU A 72 -9.33 0.42 0.72
C GLU A 72 -10.26 -0.69 0.22
N ASP A 73 -10.19 -0.98 -1.06
CA ASP A 73 -10.88 -2.09 -1.72
C ASP A 73 -10.14 -2.53 -2.99
N ASP A 74 -10.70 -3.50 -3.72
CA ASP A 74 -10.08 -4.02 -4.95
C ASP A 74 -9.85 -2.94 -6.01
N ASP A 75 -10.63 -1.84 -6.03
CA ASP A 75 -10.48 -0.75 -7.00
C ASP A 75 -9.34 0.21 -6.60
N THR A 76 -8.95 0.24 -5.32
CA THR A 76 -7.93 1.16 -4.80
C THR A 76 -6.53 0.54 -4.72
N LEU A 77 -6.45 -0.77 -4.53
CA LEU A 77 -5.18 -1.45 -4.22
C LEU A 77 -4.18 -1.39 -5.38
N GLY A 78 -4.61 -1.68 -6.60
CA GLY A 78 -3.73 -1.63 -7.78
C GLY A 78 -3.10 -0.24 -7.98
N PRO A 79 -3.89 0.86 -8.00
CA PRO A 79 -3.36 2.21 -8.04
C PRO A 79 -2.41 2.57 -6.88
N GLN A 80 -2.65 2.08 -5.67
CA GLN A 80 -1.77 2.30 -4.52
C GLN A 80 -0.42 1.60 -4.70
N GLU A 81 -0.44 0.35 -5.11
CA GLU A 81 0.77 -0.44 -5.36
C GLU A 81 1.57 0.13 -6.53
N LEU A 82 0.90 0.49 -7.62
CA LEU A 82 1.50 1.18 -8.77
C LEU A 82 2.23 2.47 -8.36
N ALA A 83 1.58 3.32 -7.58
CA ALA A 83 2.18 4.57 -7.10
C ALA A 83 3.39 4.33 -6.18
N CYS A 84 3.32 3.31 -5.31
CA CYS A 84 4.42 2.88 -4.47
C CYS A 84 5.63 2.43 -5.33
N ASP A 85 5.40 1.55 -6.29
CA ASP A 85 6.42 1.06 -7.23
C ASP A 85 7.11 2.22 -7.97
N LEU A 86 6.33 3.18 -8.49
CA LEU A 86 6.87 4.34 -9.21
C LEU A 86 7.79 5.19 -8.35
N ILE A 87 7.42 5.44 -7.08
CA ILE A 87 8.26 6.19 -6.14
C ILE A 87 9.54 5.41 -5.84
N LEU A 88 9.43 4.11 -5.57
CA LEU A 88 10.58 3.27 -5.23
C LEU A 88 11.56 3.17 -6.40
N MET A 89 11.08 3.02 -7.64
CA MET A 89 11.92 2.93 -8.84
C MET A 89 12.55 4.25 -9.28
N HIS A 90 11.97 5.40 -8.90
CA HIS A 90 12.40 6.69 -9.43
C HIS A 90 13.81 7.07 -8.93
N PRO A 91 14.82 7.25 -9.82
CA PRO A 91 16.21 7.41 -9.41
C PRO A 91 16.49 8.73 -8.67
N GLY A 92 15.69 9.78 -8.94
CA GLY A 92 15.85 11.11 -8.33
C GLY A 92 15.10 11.28 -6.99
N LEU A 93 14.34 10.28 -6.54
CA LEU A 93 13.63 10.34 -5.27
C LEU A 93 14.39 9.60 -4.18
N ARG A 94 14.43 10.19 -2.99
CA ARG A 94 15.13 9.65 -1.82
C ARG A 94 14.19 9.16 -0.73
N MET A 95 12.91 9.55 -0.77
CA MET A 95 11.90 9.15 0.21
C MET A 95 10.49 9.21 -0.37
N GLY A 96 9.57 8.47 0.24
CA GLY A 96 8.14 8.53 -0.01
C GLY A 96 7.38 9.22 1.12
N VAL A 97 6.31 9.92 0.77
CA VAL A 97 5.34 10.47 1.72
C VAL A 97 3.96 9.94 1.39
N LEU A 98 3.36 9.24 2.33
CA LEU A 98 2.00 8.72 2.24
C LEU A 98 1.03 9.64 2.97
N ARG A 99 -0.04 10.07 2.29
CA ARG A 99 -1.04 10.97 2.86
C ARG A 99 -2.40 10.79 2.19
N GLY A 100 -3.44 11.41 2.72
CA GLY A 100 -4.71 11.54 2.03
C GLY A 100 -4.84 12.88 1.31
N ASP A 101 -5.70 12.94 0.31
CA ASP A 101 -6.14 14.20 -0.30
C ASP A 101 -7.33 14.81 0.47
N PRO A 102 -7.59 16.12 0.34
CA PRO A 102 -8.78 16.74 0.87
C PRO A 102 -10.06 16.10 0.33
N VAL A 103 -11.06 15.92 1.18
CA VAL A 103 -12.35 15.32 0.81
C VAL A 103 -13.48 16.36 0.87
N GLU A 104 -14.44 16.22 -0.04
CA GLU A 104 -15.70 16.96 -0.03
C GLU A 104 -16.77 16.12 0.72
N HIS A 105 -16.70 16.12 2.04
CA HIS A 105 -17.61 15.39 2.90
C HIS A 105 -18.25 16.33 3.94
N PRO A 106 -19.55 16.26 4.25
CA PRO A 106 -20.21 17.22 5.15
C PRO A 106 -19.49 17.46 6.49
N LYS A 107 -18.95 16.40 7.08
CA LYS A 107 -18.21 16.46 8.35
C LYS A 107 -16.74 16.83 8.20
N TYR A 108 -16.13 16.53 7.05
CA TYR A 108 -14.67 16.60 6.87
C TYR A 108 -14.25 17.49 5.66
N LYS A 109 -15.17 18.34 5.20
CA LYS A 109 -14.94 19.17 4.01
C LYS A 109 -13.61 19.93 4.07
N GLY A 110 -12.81 19.75 3.03
CA GLY A 110 -11.51 20.39 2.90
C GLY A 110 -10.41 19.80 3.79
N ARG A 111 -10.73 18.83 4.68
CA ARG A 111 -9.72 18.15 5.49
C ARG A 111 -9.18 16.94 4.74
N ARG A 112 -7.90 16.66 4.96
CA ARG A 112 -7.27 15.45 4.45
C ARG A 112 -7.64 14.26 5.32
N ILE A 113 -8.15 13.21 4.71
CA ILE A 113 -8.42 11.93 5.40
C ILE A 113 -7.31 10.96 5.00
N PHE A 114 -6.61 10.39 5.98
CA PHE A 114 -5.59 9.39 5.68
C PHE A 114 -6.25 8.12 5.14
N SER A 115 -6.96 7.37 5.95
CA SER A 115 -7.74 6.21 5.50
C SER A 115 -8.78 5.79 6.53
N ALA A 116 -9.98 5.43 6.06
CA ALA A 116 -11.02 4.80 6.86
C ALA A 116 -10.84 3.28 6.99
N GLY A 117 -9.74 2.72 6.48
CA GLY A 117 -9.46 1.29 6.49
C GLY A 117 -10.14 0.54 5.36
N ILE A 118 -10.45 -0.74 5.56
CA ILE A 118 -11.12 -1.57 4.56
C ILE A 118 -12.53 -1.05 4.28
N ASN A 119 -12.92 -1.05 3.02
CA ASN A 119 -14.25 -0.60 2.59
C ASN A 119 -15.34 -1.59 3.05
N LEU A 120 -15.86 -1.34 4.27
CA LEU A 120 -16.90 -2.18 4.87
C LEU A 120 -18.18 -2.25 4.03
N THR A 121 -18.47 -1.22 3.22
CA THR A 121 -19.61 -1.23 2.29
C THR A 121 -19.41 -2.29 1.22
N ARG A 122 -18.22 -2.37 0.64
CA ARG A 122 -17.86 -3.40 -0.35
C ARG A 122 -17.84 -4.79 0.28
N LEU A 123 -17.24 -4.89 1.46
CA LEU A 123 -17.19 -6.14 2.23
C LEU A 123 -18.59 -6.67 2.52
N TYR A 124 -19.49 -5.83 3.06
CA TYR A 124 -20.88 -6.20 3.33
C TYR A 124 -21.66 -6.63 2.09
N GLN A 125 -21.36 -6.03 0.94
CA GLN A 125 -21.96 -6.38 -0.35
C GLN A 125 -21.36 -7.64 -0.99
N GLY A 126 -20.37 -8.28 -0.37
CA GLY A 126 -19.64 -9.41 -0.95
C GLY A 126 -18.80 -9.05 -2.19
N LYS A 127 -18.39 -7.78 -2.30
CA LYS A 127 -17.60 -7.24 -3.42
C LYS A 127 -16.13 -7.05 -3.08
N GLN A 128 -15.71 -7.44 -1.89
CA GLN A 128 -14.32 -7.45 -1.47
C GLN A 128 -13.75 -8.86 -1.68
N SER A 129 -12.73 -9.00 -2.52
CA SER A 129 -12.16 -10.32 -2.80
C SER A 129 -11.29 -10.82 -1.64
N TYR A 130 -11.15 -12.14 -1.51
CA TYR A 130 -10.18 -12.74 -0.59
C TYR A 130 -8.74 -12.38 -1.01
N LEU A 131 -8.48 -12.33 -2.30
CA LEU A 131 -7.15 -12.00 -2.84
C LEU A 131 -6.71 -10.57 -2.51
N PHE A 132 -7.66 -9.65 -2.29
CA PHE A 132 -7.34 -8.30 -1.83
C PHE A 132 -6.40 -8.32 -0.62
N TYR A 133 -6.70 -9.10 0.40
CA TYR A 133 -5.90 -9.15 1.62
C TYR A 133 -4.47 -9.66 1.35
N LEU A 134 -4.36 -10.73 0.56
CA LEU A 134 -3.05 -11.31 0.21
C LEU A 134 -2.21 -10.34 -0.62
N THR A 135 -2.82 -9.75 -1.66
CA THR A 135 -2.13 -8.79 -2.54
C THR A 135 -1.75 -7.53 -1.78
N ARG A 136 -2.62 -7.05 -0.90
CA ARG A 136 -2.35 -5.89 -0.06
C ARG A 136 -1.15 -6.13 0.86
N ASP A 137 -1.18 -7.24 1.60
CA ASP A 137 -0.19 -7.48 2.66
C ASP A 137 1.16 -7.91 2.08
N MET A 138 1.18 -8.83 1.13
CA MET A 138 2.41 -9.31 0.49
C MET A 138 2.94 -8.36 -0.60
N GLY A 139 2.08 -7.59 -1.25
CA GLY A 139 2.44 -6.57 -2.24
C GLY A 139 2.66 -5.20 -1.59
N LEU A 140 1.62 -4.36 -1.56
CA LEU A 140 1.73 -2.95 -1.13
C LEU A 140 2.41 -2.77 0.22
N VAL A 141 1.93 -3.43 1.29
CA VAL A 141 2.44 -3.25 2.66
C VAL A 141 3.88 -3.74 2.75
N ASN A 142 4.17 -4.90 2.16
CA ASN A 142 5.52 -5.45 2.15
C ASN A 142 6.50 -4.60 1.33
N LYS A 143 6.08 -3.98 0.23
CA LYS A 143 6.90 -3.04 -0.56
C LYS A 143 7.18 -1.73 0.20
N LEU A 144 6.20 -1.20 0.92
CA LEU A 144 6.41 -0.05 1.80
C LEU A 144 7.44 -0.35 2.89
N TYR A 145 7.42 -1.58 3.43
CA TYR A 145 8.31 -2.01 4.52
C TYR A 145 9.71 -2.41 4.04
N ARG A 146 9.81 -3.12 2.91
CA ARG A 146 11.05 -3.78 2.45
C ARG A 146 11.55 -3.31 1.09
N GLY A 147 10.84 -2.39 0.44
CA GLY A 147 11.19 -1.95 -0.90
C GLY A 147 10.83 -2.97 -1.99
N LEU A 148 11.36 -2.73 -3.18
CA LEU A 148 11.21 -3.60 -4.34
C LEU A 148 12.33 -4.62 -4.41
N ALA A 149 12.02 -5.83 -4.87
CA ALA A 149 13.05 -6.79 -5.22
C ALA A 149 13.98 -6.21 -6.29
N ALA A 150 15.27 -6.26 -6.04
CA ALA A 150 16.27 -5.87 -7.03
C ALA A 150 16.18 -6.81 -8.25
N VAL A 151 16.21 -6.22 -9.42
CA VAL A 151 16.30 -6.95 -10.69
C VAL A 151 17.67 -6.72 -11.30
N ASN A 152 18.28 -7.78 -11.84
CA ASN A 152 19.54 -7.66 -12.57
C ASN A 152 19.35 -6.97 -13.93
N ALA A 153 20.44 -6.77 -14.65
CA ALA A 153 20.41 -6.13 -15.98
C ALA A 153 19.54 -6.87 -17.02
N GLN A 154 19.21 -8.14 -16.78
CA GLN A 154 18.32 -8.96 -17.61
C GLN A 154 16.86 -8.90 -17.17
N GLY A 155 16.51 -8.07 -16.16
CA GLY A 155 15.17 -7.98 -15.59
C GLY A 155 14.76 -9.18 -14.73
N MET A 156 15.72 -10.03 -14.39
CA MET A 156 15.50 -11.19 -13.52
C MET A 156 15.76 -10.82 -12.07
N MET A 157 14.93 -11.34 -11.16
CA MET A 157 15.20 -11.16 -9.73
C MET A 157 16.45 -11.91 -9.32
N GLU A 158 17.36 -11.19 -8.69
CA GLU A 158 18.47 -11.77 -7.92
C GLU A 158 18.03 -11.99 -6.46
N PHE A 159 16.84 -12.53 -6.28
CA PHE A 159 16.31 -12.74 -4.94
C PHE A 159 16.74 -14.12 -4.43
N HIS A 160 17.57 -14.11 -3.40
CA HIS A 160 17.77 -15.27 -2.55
C HIS A 160 16.78 -15.17 -1.39
N PRO A 161 15.87 -16.15 -1.21
CA PRO A 161 14.92 -16.15 -0.09
C PRO A 161 15.59 -16.04 1.29
N GLN A 162 16.88 -16.37 1.36
CA GLN A 162 17.69 -16.33 2.58
C GLN A 162 18.46 -15.00 2.76
N GLU A 163 18.48 -14.15 1.73
CA GLU A 163 19.16 -12.85 1.75
C GLU A 163 18.15 -11.75 1.40
N PRO A 164 17.30 -11.34 2.36
CA PRO A 164 16.31 -10.28 2.12
C PRO A 164 16.92 -8.89 1.91
N GLU A 165 18.25 -8.80 1.87
CA GLU A 165 19.00 -7.54 1.86
C GLU A 165 19.18 -6.92 0.47
N GLN A 166 18.70 -7.57 -0.61
CA GLN A 166 18.81 -7.04 -1.96
C GLN A 166 17.50 -6.42 -2.46
N THR A 167 17.01 -5.44 -1.72
CA THR A 167 15.84 -4.67 -2.11
C THR A 167 16.21 -3.20 -2.38
N LEU A 168 15.42 -2.57 -3.24
CA LEU A 168 15.48 -1.12 -3.47
C LEU A 168 14.54 -0.45 -2.48
N GLU A 169 15.07 -0.03 -1.37
CA GLU A 169 14.33 0.62 -0.29
C GLU A 169 14.41 2.15 -0.37
N LYS A 170 13.36 2.80 0.13
CA LYS A 170 13.36 4.23 0.45
C LYS A 170 12.58 4.43 1.74
N PRO A 171 12.98 5.36 2.60
CA PRO A 171 12.21 5.66 3.80
C PRO A 171 10.83 6.25 3.44
N TRP A 172 9.83 5.86 4.22
CA TRP A 172 8.45 6.30 4.08
C TRP A 172 7.98 7.07 5.31
N LEU A 173 7.36 8.21 5.06
CA LEU A 173 6.75 9.06 6.06
C LEU A 173 5.24 9.13 5.83
N ALA A 174 4.43 8.86 6.86
CA ALA A 174 2.98 9.08 6.80
C ALA A 174 2.59 10.42 7.41
N VAL A 175 1.62 11.10 6.76
CA VAL A 175 1.03 12.35 7.29
C VAL A 175 -0.46 12.13 7.54
N VAL A 176 -0.88 12.25 8.80
CA VAL A 176 -2.25 11.99 9.27
C VAL A 176 -2.86 13.25 9.84
N ASP A 177 -3.69 13.95 9.05
CA ASP A 177 -4.34 15.19 9.45
C ASP A 177 -5.63 14.96 10.27
N THR A 178 -6.29 13.83 10.11
CA THR A 178 -7.59 13.56 10.76
C THR A 178 -7.65 12.23 11.46
N PHE A 179 -7.62 11.16 10.70
CA PHE A 179 -7.65 9.81 11.28
C PHE A 179 -7.05 8.74 10.36
N ALA A 180 -6.61 7.66 10.98
CA ALA A 180 -6.34 6.38 10.35
C ALA A 180 -7.09 5.28 11.13
N ILE A 181 -7.89 4.48 10.42
CA ILE A 181 -8.73 3.43 11.02
C ILE A 181 -8.43 2.10 10.35
N GLY A 182 -8.44 1.00 11.10
CA GLY A 182 -8.30 -0.36 10.59
C GLY A 182 -7.08 -0.53 9.68
N GLY A 183 -7.29 -0.84 8.40
CA GLY A 183 -6.23 -0.94 7.39
C GLY A 183 -5.35 0.31 7.31
N GLY A 184 -5.92 1.50 7.50
CA GLY A 184 -5.15 2.75 7.56
C GLY A 184 -4.13 2.77 8.71
N CYS A 185 -4.52 2.26 9.89
CA CYS A 185 -3.56 2.11 11.00
C CYS A 185 -2.49 1.06 10.70
N GLN A 186 -2.84 -0.01 9.98
CA GLN A 186 -1.89 -1.05 9.60
C GLN A 186 -0.77 -0.49 8.72
N LEU A 187 -1.11 0.40 7.77
CA LEU A 187 -0.10 1.07 6.95
C LEU A 187 0.90 1.87 7.79
N LEU A 188 0.46 2.48 8.90
CA LEU A 188 1.34 3.25 9.78
C LEU A 188 2.40 2.39 10.49
N LEU A 189 2.14 1.09 10.68
CA LEU A 189 3.07 0.17 11.35
C LEU A 189 4.33 -0.12 10.52
N VAL A 190 4.29 0.13 9.21
CA VAL A 190 5.42 -0.09 8.30
C VAL A 190 6.07 1.21 7.82
N MET A 191 5.68 2.36 8.38
CA MET A 191 6.29 3.65 8.08
C MET A 191 7.49 3.90 8.98
N ASP A 192 8.55 4.51 8.44
CA ASP A 192 9.72 4.94 9.22
C ASP A 192 9.37 6.08 10.17
N HIS A 193 8.43 6.95 9.74
CA HIS A 193 7.95 8.06 10.55
C HIS A 193 6.47 8.34 10.32
N VAL A 194 5.77 8.72 11.39
CA VAL A 194 4.38 9.18 11.35
C VAL A 194 4.29 10.59 11.92
N ILE A 195 3.83 11.54 11.11
CA ILE A 195 3.47 12.89 11.55
C ILE A 195 1.96 12.97 11.64
N ALA A 196 1.43 13.28 12.81
CA ALA A 196 0.00 13.39 13.04
C ALA A 196 -0.36 14.79 13.57
N GLU A 197 -1.50 15.34 13.10
CA GLU A 197 -2.09 16.51 13.72
C GLU A 197 -2.48 16.19 15.17
N SER A 198 -2.43 17.17 16.06
CA SER A 198 -2.73 16.99 17.48
C SER A 198 -4.15 16.47 17.75
N GLY A 199 -5.10 16.72 16.86
CA GLY A 199 -6.46 16.21 16.90
C GLY A 199 -6.70 14.93 16.10
N ALA A 200 -5.65 14.34 15.52
CA ALA A 200 -5.79 13.09 14.79
C ALA A 200 -6.10 11.93 15.74
N TYR A 201 -6.88 10.97 15.26
CA TYR A 201 -7.16 9.77 16.05
C TYR A 201 -6.90 8.49 15.25
N PHE A 202 -6.62 7.42 15.99
CA PHE A 202 -6.23 6.13 15.48
C PHE A 202 -7.11 5.04 16.11
N ASN A 203 -7.55 4.08 15.31
CA ASN A 203 -8.37 2.98 15.81
C ASN A 203 -8.17 1.71 15.01
N LEU A 204 -8.04 0.59 15.70
CA LEU A 204 -8.00 -0.76 15.13
C LEU A 204 -9.25 -1.53 15.57
N PRO A 205 -10.43 -1.28 14.97
CA PRO A 205 -11.72 -1.76 15.48
C PRO A 205 -12.05 -3.20 15.06
N ALA A 206 -11.12 -3.98 14.59
CA ALA A 206 -11.31 -5.31 13.98
C ALA A 206 -12.32 -6.20 14.74
N ARG A 207 -12.24 -6.24 16.07
CA ARG A 207 -13.19 -7.01 16.89
C ARG A 207 -14.63 -6.53 16.75
N LYS A 208 -14.87 -5.22 16.64
CA LYS A 208 -16.22 -4.65 16.46
C LYS A 208 -16.77 -4.92 15.08
N GLU A 209 -15.90 -5.09 14.13
CA GLU A 209 -16.21 -5.31 12.70
C GLU A 209 -16.31 -6.80 12.36
N GLY A 210 -16.01 -7.69 13.32
CA GLY A 210 -15.99 -9.14 13.10
C GLY A 210 -14.85 -9.60 12.18
N ILE A 211 -13.76 -8.81 12.10
CA ILE A 211 -12.61 -9.08 11.26
C ILE A 211 -11.45 -9.56 12.13
N ILE A 212 -10.69 -10.53 11.63
CA ILE A 212 -9.44 -10.95 12.25
C ILE A 212 -8.38 -9.88 11.92
N PRO A 213 -7.65 -9.33 12.92
CA PRO A 213 -6.57 -8.39 12.65
C PRO A 213 -5.51 -9.01 11.75
N GLY A 214 -5.17 -8.32 10.66
CA GLY A 214 -4.06 -8.66 9.78
C GLY A 214 -2.79 -7.85 10.09
N CYS A 215 -1.71 -8.04 9.34
CA CYS A 215 -0.47 -7.25 9.40
C CYS A 215 0.11 -7.13 10.82
N ALA A 216 0.18 -8.22 11.57
CA ALA A 216 0.77 -8.27 12.92
C ALA A 216 0.20 -7.25 13.94
N ASN A 217 -1.09 -6.94 13.86
CA ASN A 217 -1.79 -6.05 14.79
C ASN A 217 -2.20 -6.74 16.11
N LEU A 218 -1.48 -7.71 16.54
CA LEU A 218 -1.73 -8.46 17.78
C LEU A 218 -0.81 -7.98 18.88
#